data_29b44fccd374bcea089834fa7f1b029c
#
_entry.id   29b44fccd374bcea089834fa7f1b029c
#
_cell.length_a   1.000
_cell.length_b   1.000
_cell.length_c   1.000
_cell.angle_alpha   90.00
_cell.angle_beta   90.00
_cell.angle_gamma   90.00
#
_symmetry.space_group_name_H-M   'P 1'
#
loop_
_entity.id
_entity.type
_entity.pdbx_description
1 polymer ?
#
loop_
_entity_poly.entity_id
_entity_poly.type
_entity_poly.pdbx_seq_one_letter_code
_entity_poly.pdbx_strand_id
1 'polypeptide(L)'
;ETIQKVGDDIERRHAFNTAIAAMMELLNANNKFEAKNDNDVAVARESITTLLTLLAPFAPHLSQTLLAEFGLDLTSVLFPTVDESALTRNTQTIVVQVNGKLRGKLEVSVDTSKDELLALAKALPEVQQFLTGPTKKEIVVPNKLVNLVV
;
A
#
# COMPACT_ATOMS: atom_id res chain seq x y z
N GLU A 1 5.25 5.28 4.38
CA GLU A 1 4.21 4.86 5.32
C GLU A 1 4.80 4.00 6.45
N THR A 2 5.49 2.89 6.17
CA THR A 2 6.03 1.99 7.19
C THR A 2 7.01 2.69 8.14
N ILE A 3 7.93 3.50 7.62
CA ILE A 3 8.88 4.29 8.43
C ILE A 3 8.13 5.17 9.42
N GLN A 4 7.13 5.91 8.95
CA GLN A 4 6.32 6.81 9.78
C GLN A 4 5.59 6.05 10.87
N LYS A 5 4.94 4.93 10.51
CA LYS A 5 4.18 4.12 11.46
C LYS A 5 5.07 3.47 12.51
N VAL A 6 6.19 2.88 12.10
CA VAL A 6 7.14 2.25 13.02
C VAL A 6 7.79 3.28 13.94
N GLY A 7 8.18 4.45 13.42
CA GLY A 7 8.71 5.55 14.23
C GLY A 7 7.71 6.00 15.29
N ASP A 8 6.46 6.31 14.91
CA ASP A 8 5.40 6.72 15.82
C ASP A 8 5.08 5.65 16.88
N ASP A 9 5.01 4.38 16.46
CA ASP A 9 4.73 3.25 17.35
C ASP A 9 5.86 3.01 18.37
N ILE A 10 7.13 3.23 18.01
CA ILE A 10 8.27 3.08 18.93
C ILE A 10 8.42 4.30 19.84
N GLU A 11 8.48 5.51 19.27
CA GLU A 11 8.88 6.71 20.01
C GLU A 11 7.76 7.26 20.88
N ARG A 12 6.52 7.27 20.35
CA ARG A 12 5.39 7.94 20.99
C ARG A 12 4.42 7.00 21.66
N ARG A 13 4.06 5.92 20.97
CA ARG A 13 3.00 5.01 21.44
C ARG A 13 3.50 3.84 22.26
N HIS A 14 4.81 3.52 22.18
CA HIS A 14 5.41 2.32 22.75
C HIS A 14 4.65 1.02 22.39
N ALA A 15 4.11 0.99 21.17
CA ALA A 15 3.27 -0.08 20.66
C ALA A 15 4.08 -1.02 19.78
N PHE A 16 4.98 -1.79 20.37
CA PHE A 16 5.95 -2.63 19.66
C PHE A 16 5.30 -3.69 18.77
N ASN A 17 4.15 -4.22 19.17
CA ASN A 17 3.42 -5.21 18.38
C ASN A 17 2.94 -4.64 17.05
N THR A 18 2.46 -3.38 17.04
CA THR A 18 2.02 -2.72 15.80
C THR A 18 3.18 -2.30 14.92
N ALA A 19 4.32 -1.92 15.51
CA ALA A 19 5.55 -1.69 14.78
C ALA A 19 6.03 -2.96 14.06
N ILE A 20 6.05 -4.11 14.77
CA ILE A 20 6.40 -5.41 14.16
C ILE A 20 5.40 -5.77 13.05
N ALA A 21 4.09 -5.58 13.27
CA ALA A 21 3.08 -5.85 12.26
C ALA A 21 3.32 -5.02 10.98
N ALA A 22 3.65 -3.72 11.11
CA ALA A 22 3.96 -2.86 9.96
C ALA A 22 5.21 -3.34 9.21
N MET A 23 6.24 -3.80 9.91
CA MET A 23 7.43 -4.40 9.28
C MET A 23 7.10 -5.71 8.56
N MET A 24 6.22 -6.55 9.11
CA MET A 24 5.74 -7.78 8.45
C MET A 24 4.91 -7.47 7.19
N GLU A 25 4.11 -6.41 7.20
CA GLU A 25 3.39 -5.95 6.00
C GLU A 25 4.38 -5.53 4.89
N LEU A 26 5.46 -4.80 5.23
CA LEU A 26 6.50 -4.42 4.28
C LEU A 26 7.24 -5.65 3.74
N LEU A 27 7.60 -6.61 4.60
CA LEU A 27 8.22 -7.86 4.18
C LEU A 27 7.33 -8.64 3.21
N ASN A 28 6.03 -8.74 3.50
CA ASN A 28 5.07 -9.40 2.62
C ASN A 28 4.90 -8.69 1.27
N ALA A 29 4.99 -7.35 1.24
CA ALA A 29 5.00 -6.59 0.00
C ALA A 29 6.27 -6.87 -0.82
N ASN A 30 7.44 -6.89 -0.17
CA ASN A 30 8.71 -7.24 -0.82
C ASN A 30 8.69 -8.65 -1.41
N ASN A 31 8.13 -9.63 -0.71
CA ASN A 31 8.03 -11.01 -1.20
C ASN A 31 7.14 -11.16 -2.44
N LYS A 32 6.22 -10.23 -2.67
CA LYS A 32 5.35 -10.20 -3.85
C LYS A 32 5.89 -9.32 -4.97
N PHE A 33 6.92 -8.54 -4.68
CA PHE A 33 7.49 -7.61 -5.64
C PHE A 33 8.43 -8.34 -6.59
N GLU A 34 8.16 -8.24 -7.88
CA GLU A 34 8.99 -8.80 -8.95
C GLU A 34 9.79 -7.67 -9.61
N ALA A 35 11.09 -7.65 -9.40
CA ALA A 35 11.98 -6.70 -10.07
C ALA A 35 12.14 -7.07 -11.55
N LYS A 36 11.79 -6.15 -12.45
CA LYS A 36 11.83 -6.34 -13.91
C LYS A 36 12.91 -5.50 -14.59
N ASN A 37 13.46 -4.54 -13.90
CA ASN A 37 14.48 -3.61 -14.40
C ASN A 37 15.39 -3.16 -13.24
N ASP A 38 16.46 -2.43 -13.57
CA ASP A 38 17.44 -1.98 -12.58
C ASP A 38 16.84 -1.02 -11.53
N ASN A 39 15.86 -0.22 -11.91
CA ASN A 39 15.13 0.64 -10.96
C ASN A 39 14.37 -0.19 -9.94
N ASP A 40 13.71 -1.25 -10.37
CA ASP A 40 12.97 -2.15 -9.46
C ASP A 40 13.93 -2.84 -8.48
N VAL A 41 15.12 -3.22 -8.95
CA VAL A 41 16.18 -3.78 -8.09
C VAL A 41 16.64 -2.77 -7.06
N ALA A 42 16.82 -1.50 -7.44
CA ALA A 42 17.19 -0.43 -6.53
C ALA A 42 16.10 -0.20 -5.45
N VAL A 43 14.84 -0.18 -5.87
CA VAL A 43 13.69 -0.04 -4.95
C VAL A 43 13.60 -1.23 -3.99
N ALA A 44 13.78 -2.47 -4.48
CA ALA A 44 13.79 -3.66 -3.64
C ALA A 44 14.94 -3.60 -2.61
N ARG A 45 16.13 -3.21 -3.04
CA ARG A 45 17.29 -3.03 -2.16
C ARG A 45 17.02 -1.99 -1.08
N GLU A 46 16.52 -0.80 -1.44
CA GLU A 46 16.16 0.26 -0.50
C GLU A 46 15.11 -0.22 0.51
N SER A 47 14.07 -0.90 0.03
CA SER A 47 13.00 -1.42 0.86
C SER A 47 13.51 -2.46 1.88
N ILE A 48 14.40 -3.37 1.47
CA ILE A 48 14.99 -4.39 2.35
C ILE A 48 15.93 -3.74 3.37
N THR A 49 16.81 -2.84 2.95
CA THR A 49 17.74 -2.16 3.87
C THR A 49 16.99 -1.28 4.88
N THR A 50 15.91 -0.61 4.45
CA THR A 50 15.00 0.11 5.33
C THR A 50 14.36 -0.82 6.36
N LEU A 51 13.80 -1.96 5.92
CA LEU A 51 13.20 -2.96 6.80
C LEU A 51 14.20 -3.44 7.87
N LEU A 52 15.43 -3.76 7.47
CA LEU A 52 16.49 -4.22 8.39
C LEU A 52 16.89 -3.14 9.40
N THR A 53 16.92 -1.87 8.97
CA THR A 53 17.19 -0.75 9.86
C THR A 53 16.06 -0.55 10.89
N LEU A 54 14.80 -0.64 10.44
CA LEU A 54 13.63 -0.57 11.33
C LEU A 54 13.57 -1.74 12.31
N LEU A 55 14.09 -2.91 11.92
CA LEU A 55 14.14 -4.11 12.76
C LEU A 55 15.25 -4.05 13.82
N ALA A 56 16.26 -3.21 13.64
CA ALA A 56 17.44 -3.16 14.51
C ALA A 56 17.13 -2.99 16.00
N PRO A 57 16.16 -2.17 16.45
CA PRO A 57 15.80 -2.06 17.86
C PRO A 57 15.27 -3.37 18.47
N PHE A 58 14.77 -4.29 17.67
CA PHE A 58 14.19 -5.57 18.09
C PHE A 58 15.15 -6.74 17.96
N ALA A 59 15.94 -6.75 16.88
CA ALA A 59 16.85 -7.84 16.55
C ALA A 59 18.17 -7.31 15.98
N PRO A 60 19.00 -6.63 16.80
CA PRO A 60 20.20 -5.93 16.33
C PRO A 60 21.22 -6.86 15.66
N HIS A 61 21.46 -8.04 16.20
CA HIS A 61 22.42 -8.98 15.61
C HIS A 61 21.98 -9.49 14.24
N LEU A 62 20.70 -9.80 14.07
CA LEU A 62 20.13 -10.20 12.78
C LEU A 62 20.25 -9.07 11.76
N SER A 63 19.84 -7.86 12.16
CA SER A 63 19.91 -6.67 11.32
C SER A 63 21.34 -6.37 10.89
N GLN A 64 22.32 -6.42 11.81
CA GLN A 64 23.74 -6.21 11.49
C GLN A 64 24.25 -7.24 10.48
N THR A 65 23.97 -8.53 10.72
CA THR A 65 24.43 -9.61 9.83
C THR A 65 23.88 -9.43 8.42
N LEU A 66 22.60 -9.15 8.30
CA LEU A 66 21.96 -9.00 6.98
C LEU A 66 22.32 -7.67 6.30
N LEU A 67 22.48 -6.57 7.03
CA LEU A 67 22.95 -5.30 6.46
C LEU A 67 24.36 -5.41 5.90
N ALA A 68 25.23 -6.21 6.54
CA ALA A 68 26.59 -6.44 6.06
C ALA A 68 26.62 -7.07 4.66
N GLU A 69 25.64 -7.93 4.28
CA GLU A 69 25.50 -8.45 2.93
C GLU A 69 25.23 -7.36 1.88
N PHE A 70 24.68 -6.23 2.31
CA PHE A 70 24.47 -5.04 1.47
C PHE A 70 25.66 -4.06 1.54
N GLY A 71 26.72 -4.40 2.26
CA GLY A 71 27.87 -3.52 2.48
C GLY A 71 27.58 -2.38 3.46
N LEU A 72 26.58 -2.53 4.32
CA LEU A 72 26.16 -1.54 5.30
C LEU A 72 26.53 -1.99 6.73
N ASP A 73 26.90 -1.03 7.57
CA ASP A 73 27.15 -1.25 8.98
C ASP A 73 26.06 -0.56 9.81
N LEU A 74 25.41 -1.32 10.69
CA LEU A 74 24.32 -0.81 11.53
C LEU A 74 24.73 0.39 12.39
N THR A 75 26.01 0.46 12.79
CA THR A 75 26.53 1.57 13.59
C THR A 75 26.64 2.88 12.82
N SER A 76 26.66 2.82 11.49
CA SER A 76 26.73 3.96 10.56
C SER A 76 25.40 4.29 9.90
N VAL A 77 24.42 3.39 9.97
CA VAL A 77 23.10 3.60 9.38
C VAL A 77 22.20 4.35 10.35
N LEU A 78 21.67 5.50 9.91
CA LEU A 78 20.70 6.27 10.68
C LEU A 78 19.31 5.68 10.54
N PHE A 79 18.46 5.90 11.56
CA PHE A 79 17.03 5.58 11.44
C PHE A 79 16.44 6.30 10.23
N PRO A 80 15.69 5.62 9.35
CA PRO A 80 15.26 6.19 8.09
C PRO A 80 14.28 7.34 8.31
N THR A 81 14.45 8.41 7.55
CA THR A 81 13.56 9.57 7.57
C THR A 81 12.38 9.36 6.64
N VAL A 82 11.25 9.99 6.99
CA VAL A 82 10.04 9.95 6.16
C VAL A 82 10.16 10.97 5.05
N ASP A 83 9.97 10.55 3.81
CA ASP A 83 9.72 11.44 2.69
C ASP A 83 8.22 11.73 2.60
N GLU A 84 7.81 12.93 3.01
CA GLU A 84 6.41 13.34 3.01
C GLU A 84 5.82 13.42 1.59
N SER A 85 6.64 13.72 0.59
CA SER A 85 6.20 13.78 -0.80
C SER A 85 5.78 12.39 -1.32
N ALA A 86 6.45 11.35 -0.86
CA ALA A 86 6.14 9.96 -1.19
C ALA A 86 4.89 9.42 -0.45
N LEU A 87 4.38 10.13 0.56
CA LEU A 87 3.14 9.77 1.24
C LEU A 87 1.89 10.20 0.48
N THR A 88 2.04 11.07 -0.51
CA THR A 88 0.92 11.53 -1.34
C THR A 88 0.45 10.39 -2.23
N ARG A 89 -0.67 9.77 -1.89
CA ARG A 89 -1.29 8.75 -2.73
C ARG A 89 -1.97 9.39 -3.92
N ASN A 90 -1.43 9.17 -5.10
CA ASN A 90 -2.06 9.59 -6.36
C ASN A 90 -3.17 8.62 -6.80
N THR A 91 -3.28 7.45 -6.16
CA THR A 91 -4.29 6.44 -6.45
C THR A 91 -5.13 6.11 -5.22
N GLN A 92 -6.40 5.78 -5.45
CA GLN A 92 -7.35 5.37 -4.44
C GLN A 92 -8.10 4.11 -4.87
N THR A 93 -8.43 3.26 -3.91
CA THR A 93 -9.24 2.07 -4.15
C THR A 93 -10.71 2.39 -3.94
N ILE A 94 -11.50 2.33 -5.00
CA ILE A 94 -12.95 2.50 -4.96
C ILE A 94 -13.63 1.14 -4.95
N VAL A 95 -14.53 0.95 -4.00
CA VAL A 95 -15.35 -0.26 -3.89
C VAL A 95 -16.52 -0.16 -4.85
N VAL A 96 -16.67 -1.15 -5.75
CA VAL A 96 -17.82 -1.22 -6.67
C VAL A 96 -18.85 -2.20 -6.14
N GLN A 97 -20.07 -1.70 -5.97
CA GLN A 97 -21.23 -2.47 -5.51
C GLN A 97 -22.30 -2.53 -6.59
N VAL A 98 -23.02 -3.64 -6.64
CA VAL A 98 -24.26 -3.79 -7.43
C VAL A 98 -25.36 -4.19 -6.46
N ASN A 99 -26.45 -3.39 -6.43
CA ASN A 99 -27.56 -3.56 -5.50
C ASN A 99 -27.09 -3.68 -4.02
N GLY A 100 -26.09 -2.88 -3.64
CA GLY A 100 -25.53 -2.85 -2.28
C GLY A 100 -24.57 -3.99 -1.93
N LYS A 101 -24.31 -4.94 -2.83
CA LYS A 101 -23.37 -6.04 -2.62
C LYS A 101 -22.03 -5.75 -3.31
N LEU A 102 -20.92 -5.96 -2.60
CA LEU A 102 -19.57 -5.83 -3.14
C LEU A 102 -19.40 -6.78 -4.34
N ARG A 103 -18.95 -6.23 -5.49
CA ARG A 103 -18.73 -7.00 -6.72
C ARG A 103 -17.35 -6.78 -7.33
N GLY A 104 -16.67 -5.71 -6.96
CA GLY A 104 -15.32 -5.44 -7.46
C GLY A 104 -14.63 -4.33 -6.68
N LYS A 105 -13.34 -4.15 -6.98
CA LYS A 105 -12.53 -3.03 -6.51
C LYS A 105 -11.86 -2.39 -7.71
N LEU A 106 -11.81 -1.09 -7.73
CA LEU A 106 -11.21 -0.29 -8.79
C LEU A 106 -10.12 0.59 -8.20
N GLU A 107 -8.91 0.52 -8.73
CA GLU A 107 -7.84 1.45 -8.40
C GLU A 107 -7.82 2.56 -9.45
N VAL A 108 -8.00 3.78 -8.99
CA VAL A 108 -8.09 4.97 -9.85
C VAL A 108 -7.30 6.12 -9.26
N SER A 109 -6.94 7.09 -10.11
CA SER A 109 -6.36 8.35 -9.63
C SER A 109 -7.33 9.09 -8.71
N VAL A 110 -6.80 9.80 -7.72
CA VAL A 110 -7.60 10.66 -6.82
C VAL A 110 -8.36 11.72 -7.60
N ASP A 111 -7.81 12.18 -8.74
CA ASP A 111 -8.39 13.21 -9.60
C ASP A 111 -9.39 12.65 -10.63
N THR A 112 -9.69 11.34 -10.60
CA THR A 112 -10.61 10.72 -11.55
C THR A 112 -12.01 11.30 -11.40
N SER A 113 -12.58 11.77 -12.51
CA SER A 113 -13.90 12.38 -12.52
C SER A 113 -15.00 11.34 -12.21
N LYS A 114 -16.16 11.83 -11.75
CA LYS A 114 -17.31 10.97 -11.43
C LYS A 114 -17.78 10.14 -12.62
N ASP A 115 -17.76 10.72 -13.82
CA ASP A 115 -18.22 10.08 -15.03
C ASP A 115 -17.24 8.98 -15.50
N GLU A 116 -15.94 9.23 -15.39
CA GLU A 116 -14.90 8.24 -15.63
C GLU A 116 -14.96 7.09 -14.63
N LEU A 117 -15.20 7.38 -13.35
CA LEU A 117 -15.38 6.37 -12.30
C LEU A 117 -16.55 5.43 -12.63
N LEU A 118 -17.68 5.99 -13.09
CA LEU A 118 -18.85 5.23 -13.49
C LEU A 118 -18.57 4.36 -14.73
N ALA A 119 -17.85 4.92 -15.71
CA ALA A 119 -17.48 4.19 -16.93
C ALA A 119 -16.55 3.00 -16.60
N LEU A 120 -15.52 3.24 -15.78
CA LEU A 120 -14.59 2.19 -15.36
C LEU A 120 -15.28 1.12 -14.48
N ALA A 121 -16.17 1.54 -13.57
CA ALA A 121 -16.92 0.61 -12.73
C ALA A 121 -17.83 -0.32 -13.54
N LYS A 122 -18.46 0.20 -14.61
CA LYS A 122 -19.29 -0.60 -15.52
C LYS A 122 -18.47 -1.50 -16.45
N ALA A 123 -17.23 -1.13 -16.74
CA ALA A 123 -16.32 -1.91 -17.58
C ALA A 123 -15.70 -3.13 -16.88
N LEU A 124 -15.75 -3.19 -15.53
CA LEU A 124 -15.21 -4.32 -14.78
C LEU A 124 -15.94 -5.63 -15.15
N PRO A 125 -15.21 -6.69 -15.58
CA PRO A 125 -15.83 -7.97 -15.93
C PRO A 125 -16.64 -8.60 -14.79
N GLU A 126 -16.15 -8.43 -13.56
CA GLU A 126 -16.79 -8.92 -12.34
C GLU A 126 -18.13 -8.22 -12.07
N VAL A 127 -18.26 -6.95 -12.47
CA VAL A 127 -19.48 -6.14 -12.31
C VAL A 127 -20.45 -6.38 -13.43
N GLN A 128 -19.97 -6.56 -14.66
CA GLN A 128 -20.80 -6.80 -15.85
C GLN A 128 -21.69 -8.05 -15.70
N GLN A 129 -21.20 -9.09 -15.04
CA GLN A 129 -21.97 -10.32 -14.79
C GLN A 129 -23.26 -10.07 -13.98
N PHE A 130 -23.32 -8.97 -13.22
CA PHE A 130 -24.45 -8.61 -12.36
C PHE A 130 -25.27 -7.44 -12.90
N LEU A 131 -24.86 -6.82 -14.00
CA LEU A 131 -25.62 -5.79 -14.70
C LEU A 131 -26.60 -6.47 -15.66
N THR A 132 -27.68 -7.01 -15.13
CA THR A 132 -28.72 -7.73 -15.93
C THR A 132 -29.66 -6.80 -16.71
N GLY A 133 -29.46 -5.46 -16.59
CA GLY A 133 -30.32 -4.47 -17.28
C GLY A 133 -29.75 -3.04 -17.14
N PRO A 134 -30.48 -2.04 -17.65
CA PRO A 134 -30.07 -0.65 -17.53
C PRO A 134 -30.05 -0.23 -16.05
N THR A 135 -29.01 0.50 -15.67
CA THR A 135 -28.88 1.03 -14.31
C THR A 135 -29.99 2.05 -14.02
N LYS A 136 -30.79 1.81 -13.01
CA LYS A 136 -31.86 2.72 -12.55
C LYS A 136 -31.31 3.87 -11.71
N LYS A 137 -30.27 3.61 -10.93
CA LYS A 137 -29.68 4.61 -10.05
C LYS A 137 -28.18 4.35 -9.91
N GLU A 138 -27.39 5.42 -10.00
CA GLU A 138 -25.94 5.41 -9.85
C GLU A 138 -25.56 6.30 -8.68
N ILE A 139 -25.00 5.71 -7.62
CA ILE A 139 -24.61 6.41 -6.42
C ILE A 139 -23.08 6.38 -6.36
N VAL A 140 -22.46 7.54 -6.44
CA VAL A 140 -21.02 7.70 -6.26
C VAL A 140 -20.77 8.43 -4.96
N VAL A 141 -20.07 7.76 -4.05
CA VAL A 141 -19.53 8.40 -2.84
C VAL A 141 -18.06 8.68 -3.10
N PRO A 142 -17.64 9.95 -3.16
CA PRO A 142 -16.27 10.31 -3.44
C PRO A 142 -15.29 9.57 -2.53
N ASN A 143 -14.19 9.07 -3.10
CA ASN A 143 -13.09 8.39 -2.41
C ASN A 143 -13.48 7.12 -1.61
N LYS A 144 -14.67 6.56 -1.85
CA LYS A 144 -15.14 5.38 -1.10
C LYS A 144 -15.73 4.29 -1.97
N LEU A 145 -16.85 4.58 -2.61
CA LEU A 145 -17.61 3.53 -3.33
C LEU A 145 -18.41 4.07 -4.49
N VAL A 146 -18.64 3.18 -5.44
CA VAL A 146 -19.67 3.32 -6.52
C VAL A 146 -20.68 2.21 -6.30
N ASN A 147 -21.97 2.56 -6.22
CA ASN A 147 -23.07 1.59 -6.16
C ASN A 147 -23.98 1.76 -7.36
N LEU A 148 -24.08 0.69 -8.15
CA LEU A 148 -24.93 0.58 -9.31
C LEU A 148 -26.21 -0.18 -8.94
N VAL A 149 -27.36 0.44 -9.09
CA VAL A 149 -28.67 -0.19 -8.85
C VAL A 149 -29.32 -0.52 -10.18
N VAL A 150 -29.60 -1.79 -10.40
CA VAL A 150 -30.22 -2.34 -11.61
C VAL A 150 -31.68 -2.66 -11.37
#